data_602f87ff00445a8076a83257d58dbaa3
#
_entry.id   602f87ff00445a8076a83257d58dbaa3
#
_cell.length_a   1.000
_cell.length_b   1.000
_cell.length_c   1.000
_cell.angle_alpha   90.00
_cell.angle_beta   90.00
_cell.angle_gamma   90.00
#
_symmetry.space_group_name_H-M   'P 1'
#
loop_
_entity.id
_entity.type
_entity.pdbx_description
1 polymer ?
#
loop_
_entity_poly.entity_id
_entity_poly.type
_entity_poly.pdbx_seq_one_letter_code
_entity_poly.pdbx_strand_id
1 'polypeptide(L)'
;MNDVSSDVSRGRSFRLAGTFGFAAAVMLGAACGFAQTMPAGAPVPAVVVAAAEEMQLTQSASFVGRAVAVQKVDLRARVSGFVEERGFTEGGLVAEGDVLFRIEPEEYKATLAQVEASLAAAKASETLANLELARQTELVAKKAVAQTSLDNAQAEAARAAADVRGIIAQRDVAALNLSYTEVKAPFAGSVGLSSFDVGALIGPDSGSLLTLVRTDPMTVEFPVTERDLLAYRAATGGESKEDVGPVKLYLANGSAYALPGKVNFSDVTVNSGTDTVLIRAVFPNPDGLLRDGSLVSVELTGGRPDPVLAVPQQAVQRDLTGPYVLVVDAAGVVEQRRIDLERVTGGNAVVASGLSAGERVITEGINKARPGATVNAALAGEG
;
A
#
# COMPACT_ATOMS: atom_id res chain seq x y z
N MET A 1 -11.74 56.91 -16.84
CA MET A 1 -11.37 58.14 -16.14
C MET A 1 -9.89 58.03 -15.82
N ASN A 2 -9.16 58.91 -16.49
CA ASN A 2 -7.77 59.34 -16.30
C ASN A 2 -6.70 58.26 -16.53
N ASP A 3 -6.03 58.18 -17.65
CA ASP A 3 -5.32 59.15 -18.52
C ASP A 3 -4.04 59.74 -17.86
N VAL A 4 -3.01 59.81 -18.67
CA VAL A 4 -1.84 60.68 -18.76
C VAL A 4 -0.53 59.90 -18.71
N SER A 5 0.10 59.54 -19.81
CA SER A 5 0.78 60.37 -20.84
C SER A 5 2.23 60.72 -20.49
N SER A 6 3.10 60.32 -21.45
CA SER A 6 4.25 61.08 -22.09
C SER A 6 5.48 61.41 -21.19
N ASP A 7 6.71 61.40 -21.66
CA ASP A 7 7.34 62.12 -22.74
C ASP A 7 8.81 61.64 -22.92
N VAL A 8 9.34 61.35 -24.07
CA VAL A 8 10.12 62.11 -25.03
C VAL A 8 11.37 62.82 -24.46
N SER A 9 12.58 62.50 -24.93
CA SER A 9 13.43 63.30 -25.80
C SER A 9 14.87 62.80 -25.83
N ARG A 10 15.37 62.61 -27.05
CA ARG A 10 16.48 63.30 -27.76
C ARG A 10 17.83 63.36 -27.03
N GLY A 11 18.92 62.88 -27.52
CA GLY A 11 19.52 63.00 -28.83
C GLY A 11 20.92 63.66 -28.67
N ARG A 12 21.94 63.14 -29.33
CA ARG A 12 22.95 63.94 -30.02
C ARG A 12 24.14 63.12 -30.50
N SER A 13 24.23 63.11 -31.78
CA SER A 13 25.37 62.80 -32.61
C SER A 13 26.56 63.74 -32.35
N PHE A 14 27.80 63.22 -32.42
CA PHE A 14 28.95 64.02 -32.79
C PHE A 14 29.87 63.20 -33.70
N ARG A 15 29.97 63.69 -34.96
CA ARG A 15 31.02 63.36 -35.90
C ARG A 15 32.17 64.31 -35.66
N LEU A 16 33.44 63.87 -35.78
CA LEU A 16 34.47 64.68 -36.39
C LEU A 16 35.55 63.80 -37.04
N ALA A 17 35.88 64.19 -38.24
CA ALA A 17 36.88 63.66 -39.13
C ALA A 17 38.22 64.37 -38.88
N GLY A 18 39.30 63.78 -39.31
CA GLY A 18 40.61 64.42 -39.33
C GLY A 18 41.71 63.51 -39.88
N THR A 19 42.00 63.69 -41.02
CA THR A 19 42.87 63.51 -42.15
C THR A 19 44.39 63.66 -41.91
N PHE A 20 45.19 62.93 -42.72
CA PHE A 20 46.49 63.17 -43.37
C PHE A 20 47.77 62.86 -42.56
N GLY A 21 48.70 62.14 -43.26
CA GLY A 21 50.10 62.13 -43.05
C GLY A 21 50.92 61.00 -43.71
N PHE A 22 51.25 61.24 -44.98
CA PHE A 22 52.10 60.45 -45.85
C PHE A 22 53.54 60.58 -45.45
N ALA A 23 54.35 59.50 -45.30
CA ALA A 23 55.78 59.54 -45.54
C ALA A 23 56.35 58.14 -45.85
N ALA A 24 56.85 57.98 -47.05
CA ALA A 24 57.58 56.84 -47.55
C ALA A 24 59.09 56.96 -47.09
N ALA A 25 59.65 55.86 -46.64
CA ALA A 25 61.11 55.67 -46.62
C ALA A 25 61.48 54.23 -46.95
N VAL A 26 62.06 54.06 -48.14
CA VAL A 26 62.69 52.84 -48.61
C VAL A 26 64.03 52.69 -47.90
N MET A 27 64.33 51.51 -47.32
CA MET A 27 65.71 51.05 -47.11
C MET A 27 65.74 49.52 -47.24
N LEU A 28 66.65 49.11 -48.10
CA LEU A 28 67.11 47.76 -48.43
C LEU A 28 67.85 47.15 -47.23
N GLY A 29 67.74 45.86 -46.97
CA GLY A 29 68.75 45.17 -46.22
C GLY A 29 68.40 43.82 -45.59
N ALA A 30 68.99 42.78 -46.09
CA ALA A 30 69.40 41.53 -45.48
C ALA A 30 68.32 40.46 -45.24
N ALA A 31 68.29 39.44 -46.08
CA ALA A 31 67.75 38.13 -45.85
C ALA A 31 68.47 37.42 -44.68
N CYS A 32 67.77 37.21 -43.57
CA CYS A 32 68.09 36.25 -42.56
C CYS A 32 66.95 35.21 -42.50
N GLY A 33 67.27 34.00 -42.93
CA GLY A 33 66.40 32.90 -42.89
C GLY A 33 66.06 32.52 -41.45
N PHE A 34 64.82 32.83 -41.02
CA PHE A 34 64.28 32.24 -39.83
C PHE A 34 63.61 30.92 -40.23
N ALA A 35 64.25 29.83 -39.88
CA ALA A 35 63.60 28.52 -39.81
C ALA A 35 62.43 28.63 -38.84
N GLN A 36 61.18 28.66 -39.35
CA GLN A 36 59.98 28.55 -38.53
C GLN A 36 59.99 27.11 -37.97
N THR A 37 60.37 26.94 -36.71
CA THR A 37 60.05 25.80 -35.90
C THR A 37 58.53 25.76 -35.80
N MET A 38 57.89 24.73 -36.46
CA MET A 38 56.51 24.39 -36.25
C MET A 38 56.29 24.21 -34.74
N PRO A 39 55.25 24.81 -34.10
CA PRO A 39 54.98 24.58 -32.69
C PRO A 39 54.66 23.10 -32.53
N ALA A 40 55.37 22.42 -31.62
CA ALA A 40 55.06 21.10 -31.12
C ALA A 40 53.56 21.03 -30.78
N GLY A 41 52.90 19.96 -31.22
CA GLY A 41 51.41 19.79 -31.15
C GLY A 41 50.84 20.20 -29.80
N ALA A 42 49.72 20.92 -29.84
CA ALA A 42 48.99 21.27 -28.65
C ALA A 42 48.79 20.03 -27.77
N PRO A 43 48.95 20.12 -26.47
CA PRO A 43 48.77 18.96 -25.59
C PRO A 43 47.37 18.34 -25.81
N VAL A 44 47.34 17.05 -26.08
CA VAL A 44 46.09 16.32 -26.29
C VAL A 44 45.23 16.50 -25.03
N PRO A 45 44.02 17.02 -25.15
CA PRO A 45 43.15 17.23 -24.00
C PRO A 45 42.90 15.94 -23.23
N ALA A 46 43.09 15.92 -21.93
CA ALA A 46 42.73 14.82 -21.07
C ALA A 46 41.24 14.91 -20.72
N VAL A 47 40.52 13.79 -20.87
CA VAL A 47 39.08 13.63 -20.58
C VAL A 47 38.87 12.37 -19.76
N VAL A 48 37.80 12.34 -18.95
CA VAL A 48 37.36 11.12 -18.25
C VAL A 48 36.21 10.52 -19.04
N VAL A 49 36.27 9.20 -19.26
CA VAL A 49 35.26 8.46 -19.98
C VAL A 49 34.66 7.36 -19.10
N ALA A 50 33.39 7.06 -19.29
CA ALA A 50 32.73 5.89 -18.76
C ALA A 50 32.24 4.99 -19.90
N ALA A 51 32.25 3.69 -19.69
CA ALA A 51 31.66 2.76 -20.63
C ALA A 51 30.12 2.84 -20.57
N ALA A 52 29.46 2.69 -21.71
CA ALA A 52 28.04 2.42 -21.75
C ALA A 52 27.80 0.99 -21.30
N GLU A 53 27.13 0.80 -20.16
CA GLU A 53 26.94 -0.50 -19.52
C GLU A 53 25.49 -0.96 -19.63
N GLU A 54 25.31 -2.28 -19.79
CA GLU A 54 23.98 -2.88 -19.66
C GLU A 54 23.62 -2.95 -18.18
N MET A 55 22.54 -2.27 -17.82
CA MET A 55 21.98 -2.29 -16.47
C MET A 55 20.66 -3.05 -16.48
N GLN A 56 20.50 -3.95 -15.52
CA GLN A 56 19.21 -4.62 -15.32
C GLN A 56 18.27 -3.63 -14.63
N LEU A 57 17.28 -3.13 -15.36
CA LEU A 57 16.33 -2.19 -14.81
C LEU A 57 14.97 -2.83 -14.60
N THR A 58 14.55 -2.92 -13.35
CA THR A 58 13.21 -3.37 -13.01
C THR A 58 12.28 -2.17 -13.04
N GLN A 59 11.16 -2.28 -13.72
CA GLN A 59 10.15 -1.23 -13.72
C GLN A 59 9.51 -1.16 -12.34
N SER A 60 9.46 0.03 -11.76
CA SER A 60 8.70 0.32 -10.55
C SER A 60 7.64 1.36 -10.84
N ALA A 61 6.45 1.14 -10.30
CA ALA A 61 5.34 2.07 -10.37
C ALA A 61 4.90 2.44 -8.95
N SER A 62 4.65 3.72 -8.71
CA SER A 62 4.20 4.23 -7.41
C SER A 62 2.74 4.63 -7.48
N PHE A 63 1.96 4.16 -6.51
CA PHE A 63 0.53 4.43 -6.39
C PHE A 63 0.23 4.97 -5.00
N VAL A 64 -0.76 5.85 -4.91
CA VAL A 64 -1.27 6.33 -3.62
C VAL A 64 -2.41 5.43 -3.19
N GLY A 65 -2.32 4.91 -1.97
CA GLY A 65 -3.31 4.02 -1.39
C GLY A 65 -3.70 4.40 0.03
N ARG A 66 -4.60 3.62 0.59
CA ARG A 66 -5.01 3.72 1.99
C ARG A 66 -4.81 2.40 2.71
N ALA A 67 -4.29 2.49 3.91
CA ALA A 67 -4.31 1.37 4.83
C ALA A 67 -5.74 1.14 5.33
N VAL A 68 -6.20 -0.09 5.28
CA VAL A 68 -7.55 -0.52 5.70
C VAL A 68 -7.39 -1.73 6.60
N ALA A 69 -8.09 -1.72 7.71
CA ALA A 69 -8.09 -2.87 8.60
C ALA A 69 -8.73 -4.09 7.94
N VAL A 70 -8.12 -5.28 8.14
CA VAL A 70 -8.68 -6.55 7.62
C VAL A 70 -10.05 -6.84 8.23
N GLN A 71 -10.24 -6.49 9.49
CA GLN A 71 -11.50 -6.62 10.21
C GLN A 71 -11.75 -5.36 11.03
N LYS A 72 -12.97 -4.86 10.92
CA LYS A 72 -13.48 -3.73 11.69
C LYS A 72 -14.92 -4.01 12.06
N VAL A 73 -15.26 -3.86 13.32
CA VAL A 73 -16.61 -4.12 13.80
C VAL A 73 -17.03 -3.05 14.81
N ASP A 74 -18.25 -2.58 14.66
CA ASP A 74 -18.92 -1.74 15.65
C ASP A 74 -19.71 -2.65 16.59
N LEU A 75 -19.21 -2.79 17.83
CA LEU A 75 -19.86 -3.61 18.85
C LEU A 75 -21.09 -2.93 19.40
N ARG A 76 -22.16 -3.69 19.57
CA ARG A 76 -23.44 -3.24 20.09
C ARG A 76 -23.93 -4.15 21.21
N ALA A 77 -24.66 -3.60 22.17
CA ALA A 77 -25.36 -4.39 23.16
C ALA A 77 -26.49 -5.19 22.50
N ARG A 78 -26.67 -6.44 22.92
CA ARG A 78 -27.78 -7.31 22.49
C ARG A 78 -28.90 -7.38 23.52
N VAL A 79 -28.60 -6.96 24.74
CA VAL A 79 -29.50 -6.91 25.89
C VAL A 79 -29.44 -5.55 26.54
N SER A 80 -30.49 -5.17 27.25
CA SER A 80 -30.57 -3.88 27.94
C SER A 80 -30.11 -4.01 29.40
N GLY A 81 -29.46 -2.98 29.93
CA GLY A 81 -29.04 -2.91 31.33
C GLY A 81 -28.00 -1.82 31.55
N PHE A 82 -27.63 -1.60 32.80
CA PHE A 82 -26.56 -0.65 33.14
C PHE A 82 -25.18 -1.26 32.93
N VAL A 83 -24.24 -0.45 32.47
CA VAL A 83 -22.83 -0.85 32.36
C VAL A 83 -22.24 -0.91 33.77
N GLU A 84 -21.85 -2.09 34.23
CA GLU A 84 -21.19 -2.26 35.53
C GLU A 84 -19.69 -2.04 35.44
N GLU A 85 -19.10 -2.56 34.38
CA GLU A 85 -17.64 -2.59 34.24
C GLU A 85 -17.22 -2.37 32.78
N ARG A 86 -16.10 -1.69 32.59
CA ARG A 86 -15.38 -1.56 31.33
C ARG A 86 -14.01 -2.22 31.48
N GLY A 87 -13.82 -3.37 30.83
CA GLY A 87 -12.65 -4.24 30.97
C GLY A 87 -11.46 -3.88 30.07
N PHE A 88 -11.41 -2.69 29.47
CA PHE A 88 -10.36 -2.28 28.55
C PHE A 88 -9.91 -0.83 28.77
N THR A 89 -8.76 -0.49 28.21
CA THR A 89 -8.29 0.89 28.07
C THR A 89 -8.52 1.35 26.65
N GLU A 90 -9.09 2.54 26.44
CA GLU A 90 -9.29 3.13 25.12
C GLU A 90 -7.99 3.28 24.35
N GLY A 91 -7.98 2.90 23.08
CA GLY A 91 -6.78 2.83 22.25
C GLY A 91 -5.88 1.63 22.54
N GLY A 92 -6.19 0.82 23.58
CA GLY A 92 -5.43 -0.36 23.94
C GLY A 92 -5.67 -1.57 23.02
N LEU A 93 -4.82 -2.59 23.18
CA LEU A 93 -4.97 -3.89 22.51
C LEU A 93 -5.76 -4.83 23.41
N VAL A 94 -6.62 -5.63 22.80
CA VAL A 94 -7.40 -6.69 23.47
C VAL A 94 -7.24 -8.00 22.71
N ALA A 95 -7.31 -9.12 23.43
CA ALA A 95 -7.33 -10.44 22.85
C ALA A 95 -8.76 -10.86 22.48
N GLU A 96 -8.88 -11.86 21.59
CA GLU A 96 -10.16 -12.49 21.30
C GLU A 96 -10.75 -13.13 22.55
N GLY A 97 -12.04 -12.85 22.83
CA GLY A 97 -12.75 -13.35 24.00
C GLY A 97 -12.65 -12.47 25.25
N ASP A 98 -11.78 -11.43 25.26
CA ASP A 98 -11.71 -10.48 26.38
C ASP A 98 -13.05 -9.81 26.61
N VAL A 99 -13.47 -9.68 27.87
CA VAL A 99 -14.70 -8.98 28.25
C VAL A 99 -14.46 -7.46 28.16
N LEU A 100 -15.13 -6.83 27.23
CA LEU A 100 -15.05 -5.37 27.00
C LEU A 100 -16.02 -4.60 27.89
N PHE A 101 -17.27 -5.05 27.94
CA PHE A 101 -18.27 -4.49 28.81
C PHE A 101 -18.97 -5.59 29.57
N ARG A 102 -19.29 -5.32 30.83
CA ARG A 102 -20.21 -6.10 31.63
C ARG A 102 -21.46 -5.26 31.88
N ILE A 103 -22.60 -5.82 31.44
CA ILE A 103 -23.93 -5.25 31.68
C ILE A 103 -24.47 -5.95 32.93
N GLU A 104 -25.22 -5.23 33.78
CA GLU A 104 -25.86 -5.74 34.98
C GLU A 104 -26.57 -7.07 34.72
N PRO A 105 -26.09 -8.21 35.29
CA PRO A 105 -26.59 -9.53 34.93
C PRO A 105 -27.71 -10.02 35.85
N GLU A 106 -28.06 -9.28 36.92
CA GLU A 106 -28.92 -9.76 38.03
C GLU A 106 -30.32 -10.16 37.56
N GLU A 107 -30.95 -9.36 36.69
CA GLU A 107 -32.27 -9.68 36.13
C GLU A 107 -32.22 -10.94 35.26
N TYR A 108 -31.17 -11.10 34.48
CA TYR A 108 -30.97 -12.25 33.58
C TYR A 108 -30.67 -13.52 34.37
N LYS A 109 -29.88 -13.44 35.47
CA LYS A 109 -29.63 -14.53 36.39
C LYS A 109 -30.93 -14.99 37.08
N ALA A 110 -31.74 -14.03 37.56
CA ALA A 110 -33.04 -14.35 38.18
C ALA A 110 -34.00 -15.02 37.19
N THR A 111 -34.04 -14.54 35.95
CA THR A 111 -34.87 -15.13 34.89
C THR A 111 -34.43 -16.57 34.56
N LEU A 112 -33.12 -16.78 34.44
CA LEU A 112 -32.56 -18.13 34.20
C LEU A 112 -32.92 -19.06 35.37
N ALA A 113 -32.70 -18.64 36.61
CA ALA A 113 -33.03 -19.43 37.80
C ALA A 113 -34.54 -19.80 37.88
N GLN A 114 -35.42 -18.86 37.50
CA GLN A 114 -36.84 -19.13 37.44
C GLN A 114 -37.21 -20.23 36.42
N VAL A 115 -36.61 -20.16 35.22
CA VAL A 115 -36.85 -21.16 34.17
C VAL A 115 -36.24 -22.50 34.56
N GLU A 116 -35.08 -22.53 35.21
CA GLU A 116 -34.45 -23.76 35.74
C GLU A 116 -35.33 -24.44 36.82
N ALA A 117 -35.95 -23.67 37.70
CA ALA A 117 -36.92 -24.20 38.67
C ALA A 117 -38.14 -24.81 37.94
N SER A 118 -38.64 -24.14 36.92
CA SER A 118 -39.72 -24.64 36.07
C SER A 118 -39.33 -25.96 35.35
N LEU A 119 -38.13 -26.05 34.85
CA LEU A 119 -37.57 -27.24 34.22
C LEU A 119 -37.50 -28.41 35.23
N ALA A 120 -37.06 -28.14 36.46
CA ALA A 120 -37.01 -29.15 37.50
C ALA A 120 -38.43 -29.70 37.82
N ALA A 121 -39.44 -28.84 37.90
CA ALA A 121 -40.85 -29.25 38.11
C ALA A 121 -41.37 -30.09 36.93
N ALA A 122 -41.09 -29.67 35.70
CA ALA A 122 -41.52 -30.42 34.52
C ALA A 122 -40.84 -31.80 34.43
N LYS A 123 -39.56 -31.90 34.75
CA LYS A 123 -38.85 -33.20 34.82
C LYS A 123 -39.42 -34.14 35.90
N ALA A 124 -39.87 -33.59 37.04
CA ALA A 124 -40.55 -34.38 38.06
C ALA A 124 -41.89 -34.92 37.55
N SER A 125 -42.65 -34.08 36.82
CA SER A 125 -43.91 -34.49 36.17
C SER A 125 -43.71 -35.56 35.09
N GLU A 126 -42.66 -35.41 34.26
CA GLU A 126 -42.29 -36.42 33.26
C GLU A 126 -41.93 -37.76 33.90
N THR A 127 -41.16 -37.71 35.00
CA THR A 127 -40.80 -38.91 35.79
C THR A 127 -42.03 -39.61 36.34
N LEU A 128 -43.00 -38.88 36.89
CA LEU A 128 -44.25 -39.44 37.39
C LEU A 128 -45.06 -40.05 36.23
N ALA A 129 -45.19 -39.37 35.08
CA ALA A 129 -45.89 -39.87 33.93
C ALA A 129 -45.28 -41.17 33.36
N ASN A 130 -43.93 -41.22 33.32
CA ASN A 130 -43.21 -42.42 32.87
C ASN A 130 -43.35 -43.59 33.87
N LEU A 131 -43.39 -43.36 35.16
CA LEU A 131 -43.67 -44.38 36.18
C LEU A 131 -45.09 -44.94 36.03
N GLU A 132 -46.09 -44.07 35.75
CA GLU A 132 -47.46 -44.49 35.51
C GLU A 132 -47.60 -45.28 34.22
N LEU A 133 -46.94 -44.82 33.12
CA LEU A 133 -46.87 -45.57 31.88
C LEU A 133 -46.27 -46.97 32.07
N ALA A 134 -45.17 -47.09 32.79
CA ALA A 134 -44.54 -48.40 33.12
C ALA A 134 -45.53 -49.30 33.88
N ARG A 135 -46.22 -48.73 34.87
CA ARG A 135 -47.22 -49.46 35.68
C ARG A 135 -48.39 -49.94 34.79
N GLN A 136 -48.98 -49.08 33.97
CA GLN A 136 -50.08 -49.44 33.10
C GLN A 136 -49.66 -50.49 32.05
N THR A 137 -48.46 -50.43 31.54
CA THR A 137 -47.89 -51.41 30.62
C THR A 137 -47.84 -52.79 31.25
N GLU A 138 -47.39 -52.91 32.52
CA GLU A 138 -47.34 -54.14 33.26
C GLU A 138 -48.75 -54.70 33.56
N LEU A 139 -49.72 -53.86 33.92
CA LEU A 139 -51.09 -54.25 34.22
C LEU A 139 -51.87 -54.73 32.98
N VAL A 140 -51.66 -54.09 31.83
CA VAL A 140 -52.22 -54.55 30.55
C VAL A 140 -51.66 -55.92 30.18
N ALA A 141 -50.36 -56.12 30.32
CA ALA A 141 -49.72 -57.41 30.06
C ALA A 141 -50.31 -58.56 30.94
N LYS A 142 -50.72 -58.20 32.15
CA LYS A 142 -51.46 -59.12 33.07
C LYS A 142 -52.96 -59.18 32.85
N LYS A 143 -53.49 -58.46 31.81
CA LYS A 143 -54.90 -58.32 31.55
C LYS A 143 -55.78 -57.78 32.69
N ALA A 144 -55.11 -56.92 33.56
CA ALA A 144 -55.78 -56.39 34.75
C ALA A 144 -56.50 -55.06 34.47
N VAL A 145 -56.14 -54.34 33.38
CA VAL A 145 -56.74 -53.08 32.98
C VAL A 145 -57.00 -53.02 31.50
N ALA A 146 -57.85 -52.06 31.05
CA ALA A 146 -58.22 -51.87 29.63
C ALA A 146 -57.07 -51.27 28.86
N GLN A 147 -56.94 -51.53 27.54
CA GLN A 147 -55.97 -50.96 26.64
C GLN A 147 -56.05 -49.43 26.62
N THR A 148 -57.20 -48.82 26.76
CA THR A 148 -57.41 -47.36 26.84
C THR A 148 -56.65 -46.69 27.99
N SER A 149 -56.43 -47.41 29.10
CA SER A 149 -55.65 -46.90 30.21
C SER A 149 -54.17 -46.78 29.85
N LEU A 150 -53.62 -47.71 29.09
CA LEU A 150 -52.30 -47.68 28.55
C LEU A 150 -52.12 -46.54 27.54
N ASP A 151 -53.09 -46.44 26.60
CA ASP A 151 -53.03 -45.36 25.57
C ASP A 151 -53.05 -43.96 26.20
N ASN A 152 -53.86 -43.77 27.27
CA ASN A 152 -53.88 -42.51 28.02
C ASN A 152 -52.58 -42.25 28.71
N ALA A 153 -51.95 -43.25 29.36
CA ALA A 153 -50.69 -43.11 30.02
C ALA A 153 -49.54 -42.80 29.04
N GLN A 154 -49.57 -43.42 27.84
CA GLN A 154 -48.64 -43.09 26.74
C GLN A 154 -48.79 -41.64 26.26
N ALA A 155 -50.02 -41.19 26.07
CA ALA A 155 -50.29 -39.80 25.65
C ALA A 155 -49.80 -38.77 26.70
N GLU A 156 -50.03 -39.07 28.01
CA GLU A 156 -49.58 -38.20 29.10
C GLU A 156 -48.07 -38.20 29.24
N ALA A 157 -47.40 -39.34 29.12
CA ALA A 157 -45.93 -39.41 29.11
C ALA A 157 -45.34 -38.65 27.93
N ALA A 158 -45.94 -38.79 26.73
CA ALA A 158 -45.53 -38.06 25.55
C ALA A 158 -45.70 -36.53 25.69
N ARG A 159 -46.81 -36.11 26.33
CA ARG A 159 -47.08 -34.70 26.64
C ARG A 159 -46.06 -34.14 27.65
N ALA A 160 -45.84 -34.84 28.76
CA ALA A 160 -44.85 -34.42 29.78
C ALA A 160 -43.45 -34.31 29.20
N ALA A 161 -43.05 -35.25 28.32
CA ALA A 161 -41.77 -35.16 27.60
C ALA A 161 -41.72 -33.97 26.63
N ALA A 162 -42.84 -33.60 25.99
CA ALA A 162 -42.91 -32.41 25.14
C ALA A 162 -42.82 -31.12 25.97
N ASP A 163 -43.43 -31.06 27.14
CA ASP A 163 -43.36 -29.93 28.06
C ASP A 163 -41.93 -29.69 28.53
N VAL A 164 -41.20 -30.75 28.91
CA VAL A 164 -39.76 -30.70 29.28
C VAL A 164 -38.96 -30.11 28.13
N ARG A 165 -39.12 -30.56 26.89
CA ARG A 165 -38.41 -30.00 25.72
C ARG A 165 -38.73 -28.52 25.51
N GLY A 166 -39.99 -28.11 25.71
CA GLY A 166 -40.39 -26.70 25.62
C GLY A 166 -39.69 -25.81 26.63
N ILE A 167 -39.60 -26.30 27.89
CA ILE A 167 -38.94 -25.53 28.96
C ILE A 167 -37.37 -25.54 28.79
N ILE A 168 -36.79 -26.62 28.24
CA ILE A 168 -35.38 -26.63 27.88
C ILE A 168 -35.09 -25.51 26.86
N ALA A 169 -35.91 -25.34 25.83
CA ALA A 169 -35.74 -24.27 24.86
C ALA A 169 -35.84 -22.88 25.53
N GLN A 170 -36.77 -22.68 26.47
CA GLN A 170 -36.85 -21.44 27.24
C GLN A 170 -35.61 -21.19 28.10
N ARG A 171 -35.11 -22.25 28.77
CA ARG A 171 -33.87 -22.15 29.55
C ARG A 171 -32.68 -21.75 28.68
N ASP A 172 -32.57 -22.30 27.46
CA ASP A 172 -31.50 -21.99 26.53
C ASP A 172 -31.55 -20.52 26.07
N VAL A 173 -32.76 -19.98 25.83
CA VAL A 173 -32.96 -18.55 25.53
C VAL A 173 -32.56 -17.68 26.72
N ALA A 174 -32.95 -18.02 27.94
CA ALA A 174 -32.58 -17.28 29.14
C ALA A 174 -31.06 -17.30 29.39
N ALA A 175 -30.42 -18.46 29.22
CA ALA A 175 -28.97 -18.60 29.32
C ALA A 175 -28.23 -17.80 28.22
N LEU A 176 -28.75 -17.77 27.00
CA LEU A 176 -28.19 -16.96 25.90
C LEU A 176 -28.27 -15.46 26.22
N ASN A 177 -29.42 -14.98 26.72
CA ASN A 177 -29.57 -13.57 27.12
C ASN A 177 -28.60 -13.21 28.26
N LEU A 178 -28.41 -14.09 29.24
CA LEU A 178 -27.41 -13.92 30.30
C LEU A 178 -26.01 -13.84 29.70
N SER A 179 -25.67 -14.67 28.69
CA SER A 179 -24.38 -14.62 28.06
C SER A 179 -24.12 -13.30 27.33
N TYR A 180 -25.15 -12.62 26.85
CA TYR A 180 -25.06 -11.32 26.17
C TYR A 180 -24.84 -10.15 27.15
N THR A 181 -24.93 -10.36 28.46
CA THR A 181 -24.53 -9.35 29.46
C THR A 181 -23.01 -9.13 29.47
N GLU A 182 -22.23 -10.09 28.96
CA GLU A 182 -20.80 -9.93 28.71
C GLU A 182 -20.55 -9.66 27.22
N VAL A 183 -20.20 -8.42 26.88
CA VAL A 183 -19.81 -8.04 25.52
C VAL A 183 -18.33 -8.35 25.36
N LYS A 184 -18.02 -9.36 24.53
CA LYS A 184 -16.66 -9.87 24.33
C LYS A 184 -16.11 -9.42 22.96
N ALA A 185 -14.78 -9.33 22.90
CA ALA A 185 -14.04 -9.07 21.66
C ALA A 185 -14.17 -10.28 20.71
N PRO A 186 -14.70 -10.12 19.48
CA PRO A 186 -14.84 -11.21 18.52
C PRO A 186 -13.53 -11.59 17.83
N PHE A 187 -12.50 -10.77 17.94
CA PHE A 187 -11.13 -10.99 17.46
C PHE A 187 -10.16 -10.09 18.20
N ALA A 188 -8.87 -10.43 18.17
CA ALA A 188 -7.82 -9.59 18.74
C ALA A 188 -7.61 -8.32 17.91
N GLY A 189 -7.46 -7.17 18.59
CA GLY A 189 -7.31 -5.87 17.89
C GLY A 189 -7.21 -4.70 18.84
N SER A 190 -7.22 -3.48 18.28
CA SER A 190 -7.24 -2.23 19.04
C SER A 190 -8.67 -1.73 19.20
N VAL A 191 -8.97 -1.29 20.41
CA VAL A 191 -10.27 -0.75 20.81
C VAL A 191 -10.29 0.76 20.57
N GLY A 192 -11.34 1.25 19.92
CA GLY A 192 -11.58 2.68 19.75
C GLY A 192 -12.07 3.37 21.04
N LEU A 193 -12.58 4.57 20.89
CA LEU A 193 -13.22 5.29 21.98
C LEU A 193 -14.53 4.60 22.37
N SER A 194 -14.82 4.57 23.68
CA SER A 194 -16.10 4.14 24.21
C SER A 194 -17.16 5.23 24.01
N SER A 195 -18.35 4.84 23.56
CA SER A 195 -19.48 5.76 23.46
C SER A 195 -20.25 5.87 24.78
N PHE A 196 -19.99 4.96 25.74
CA PHE A 196 -20.72 4.88 27.00
C PHE A 196 -19.77 4.64 28.18
N ASP A 197 -20.08 5.27 29.30
CA ASP A 197 -19.35 5.12 30.55
C ASP A 197 -20.04 4.12 31.49
N VAL A 198 -19.30 3.68 32.52
CA VAL A 198 -19.85 2.88 33.60
C VAL A 198 -21.00 3.60 34.26
N GLY A 199 -22.12 2.92 34.50
CA GLY A 199 -23.39 3.47 35.01
C GLY A 199 -24.34 3.93 33.91
N ALA A 200 -23.97 3.94 32.63
CA ALA A 200 -24.87 4.25 31.52
C ALA A 200 -25.85 3.10 31.26
N LEU A 201 -27.09 3.44 30.96
CA LEU A 201 -28.08 2.49 30.48
C LEU A 201 -27.87 2.26 28.97
N ILE A 202 -27.63 1.02 28.58
CA ILE A 202 -27.42 0.59 27.20
C ILE A 202 -28.41 -0.50 26.78
N GLY A 203 -28.58 -0.68 25.47
CA GLY A 203 -29.47 -1.70 24.89
C GLY A 203 -29.27 -1.81 23.38
N PRO A 204 -30.06 -2.66 22.70
CA PRO A 204 -29.94 -2.89 21.26
C PRO A 204 -30.07 -1.63 20.40
N ASP A 205 -30.86 -0.64 20.88
CA ASP A 205 -31.14 0.61 20.19
C ASP A 205 -30.16 1.74 20.53
N SER A 206 -29.21 1.52 21.46
CA SER A 206 -28.27 2.55 21.94
C SER A 206 -27.15 2.90 20.94
N GLY A 207 -27.08 2.17 19.81
CA GLY A 207 -26.02 2.36 18.82
C GLY A 207 -24.76 1.57 19.13
N SER A 208 -23.61 2.04 18.58
CA SER A 208 -22.30 1.39 18.79
C SER A 208 -21.76 1.71 20.18
N LEU A 209 -21.32 0.69 20.91
CA LEU A 209 -20.60 0.85 22.18
C LEU A 209 -19.17 1.32 21.96
N LEU A 210 -18.51 0.69 20.99
CA LEU A 210 -17.16 1.01 20.52
C LEU A 210 -16.90 0.35 19.18
N THR A 211 -15.84 0.79 18.51
CA THR A 211 -15.31 0.14 17.30
C THR A 211 -14.07 -0.68 17.67
N LEU A 212 -14.04 -1.94 17.30
CA LEU A 212 -12.88 -2.83 17.40
C LEU A 212 -12.25 -3.00 16.03
N VAL A 213 -10.94 -2.80 15.93
CA VAL A 213 -10.17 -2.82 14.68
C VAL A 213 -9.04 -3.81 14.80
N ARG A 214 -8.93 -4.77 13.87
CA ARG A 214 -7.75 -5.61 13.76
C ARG A 214 -6.62 -4.80 13.16
N THR A 215 -5.53 -4.66 13.93
CA THR A 215 -4.38 -3.84 13.53
C THR A 215 -3.26 -4.64 12.87
N ASP A 216 -3.25 -5.95 13.00
CA ASP A 216 -2.26 -6.85 12.40
C ASP A 216 -2.93 -8.16 11.92
N PRO A 217 -2.75 -8.54 10.63
CA PRO A 217 -2.16 -7.74 9.55
C PRO A 217 -3.06 -6.58 9.09
N MET A 218 -2.48 -5.61 8.39
CA MET A 218 -3.20 -4.53 7.71
C MET A 218 -3.26 -4.79 6.22
N THR A 219 -4.28 -4.28 5.57
CA THR A 219 -4.37 -4.24 4.11
C THR A 219 -4.12 -2.82 3.61
N VAL A 220 -3.57 -2.71 2.40
CA VAL A 220 -3.46 -1.44 1.69
C VAL A 220 -4.21 -1.58 0.38
N GLU A 221 -5.16 -0.70 0.17
CA GLU A 221 -5.96 -0.61 -1.04
C GLU A 221 -5.49 0.58 -1.88
N PHE A 222 -5.19 0.33 -3.15
CA PHE A 222 -4.73 1.35 -4.07
C PHE A 222 -5.28 1.12 -5.47
N PRO A 223 -5.69 2.19 -6.17
CA PRO A 223 -6.17 2.12 -7.55
C PRO A 223 -4.99 2.06 -8.51
N VAL A 224 -5.03 1.13 -9.46
CA VAL A 224 -4.09 1.03 -10.59
C VAL A 224 -4.85 1.27 -11.88
N THR A 225 -4.32 2.08 -12.78
CA THR A 225 -5.00 2.32 -14.06
C THR A 225 -5.07 1.04 -14.90
N GLU A 226 -6.13 0.84 -15.65
CA GLU A 226 -6.26 -0.31 -16.54
C GLU A 226 -5.08 -0.39 -17.53
N ARG A 227 -4.63 0.78 -18.02
CA ARG A 227 -3.46 0.87 -18.91
C ARG A 227 -2.20 0.31 -18.25
N ASP A 228 -1.91 0.68 -16.99
CA ASP A 228 -0.71 0.22 -16.28
C ASP A 228 -0.82 -1.28 -15.97
N LEU A 229 -2.03 -1.76 -15.65
CA LEU A 229 -2.28 -3.18 -15.45
C LEU A 229 -2.07 -4.00 -16.73
N LEU A 230 -2.53 -3.49 -17.88
CA LEU A 230 -2.32 -4.14 -19.19
C LEU A 230 -0.84 -4.11 -19.59
N ALA A 231 -0.14 -2.99 -19.36
CA ALA A 231 1.30 -2.89 -19.60
C ALA A 231 2.07 -3.89 -18.73
N TYR A 232 1.72 -4.01 -17.45
CA TYR A 232 2.31 -5.00 -16.56
C TYR A 232 2.07 -6.43 -17.06
N ARG A 233 0.84 -6.77 -17.44
CA ARG A 233 0.50 -8.09 -17.97
C ARG A 233 1.26 -8.42 -19.27
N ALA A 234 1.43 -7.44 -20.15
CA ALA A 234 2.21 -7.61 -21.37
C ALA A 234 3.68 -7.85 -21.08
N ALA A 235 4.26 -7.15 -20.11
CA ALA A 235 5.66 -7.30 -19.70
C ALA A 235 5.94 -8.63 -18.98
N THR A 236 4.95 -9.18 -18.27
CA THR A 236 5.09 -10.44 -17.50
C THR A 236 4.60 -11.69 -18.24
N GLY A 237 4.15 -11.54 -19.50
CA GLY A 237 3.63 -12.68 -20.29
C GLY A 237 2.29 -13.21 -19.81
N GLY A 238 1.52 -12.43 -19.05
CA GLY A 238 0.20 -12.82 -18.55
C GLY A 238 0.22 -13.69 -17.29
N GLU A 239 1.36 -13.81 -16.64
CA GLU A 239 1.54 -14.58 -15.41
C GLU A 239 0.67 -14.04 -14.28
N SER A 240 0.27 -14.94 -13.39
CA SER A 240 -0.77 -14.73 -12.38
C SER A 240 -0.32 -13.86 -11.20
N LYS A 241 -1.25 -13.54 -10.31
CA LYS A 241 -1.10 -12.71 -9.08
C LYS A 241 0.09 -13.08 -8.18
N GLU A 242 0.67 -14.27 -8.33
CA GLU A 242 1.76 -14.79 -7.50
C GLU A 242 3.14 -14.25 -7.90
N ASP A 243 3.27 -13.66 -9.09
CA ASP A 243 4.53 -13.15 -9.63
C ASP A 243 4.75 -11.64 -9.43
N VAL A 244 3.80 -10.97 -8.78
CA VAL A 244 4.04 -9.61 -8.30
C VAL A 244 5.05 -9.70 -7.16
N GLY A 245 6.24 -9.15 -7.38
CA GLY A 245 7.29 -9.10 -6.37
C GLY A 245 6.84 -8.45 -5.06
N PRO A 246 7.69 -8.40 -4.04
CA PRO A 246 7.36 -7.80 -2.76
C PRO A 246 6.94 -6.34 -2.96
N VAL A 247 5.80 -5.99 -2.38
CA VAL A 247 5.25 -4.64 -2.40
C VAL A 247 5.95 -3.80 -1.35
N LYS A 248 6.58 -2.70 -1.76
CA LYS A 248 7.16 -1.73 -0.82
C LYS A 248 6.13 -0.67 -0.47
N LEU A 249 6.23 -0.15 0.74
CA LEU A 249 5.32 0.84 1.27
C LEU A 249 6.11 2.02 1.84
N TYR A 250 5.61 3.23 1.61
CA TYR A 250 6.11 4.47 2.19
C TYR A 250 4.99 5.14 2.99
N LEU A 251 5.31 5.52 4.21
CA LEU A 251 4.39 6.21 5.09
C LEU A 251 4.15 7.66 4.63
N ALA A 252 3.15 8.33 5.20
CA ALA A 252 2.79 9.70 4.84
C ALA A 252 3.93 10.72 5.02
N ASN A 253 4.90 10.43 5.88
CA ASN A 253 6.11 11.25 6.09
C ASN A 253 7.25 10.94 5.10
N GLY A 254 7.02 10.04 4.14
CA GLY A 254 8.01 9.60 3.15
C GLY A 254 8.99 8.53 3.64
N SER A 255 8.91 8.09 4.89
CA SER A 255 9.76 6.99 5.37
C SER A 255 9.33 5.65 4.78
N ALA A 256 10.30 4.80 4.43
CA ALA A 256 10.03 3.45 3.96
C ALA A 256 9.53 2.58 5.13
N TYR A 257 8.49 1.80 4.87
CA TYR A 257 8.01 0.78 5.79
C TYR A 257 8.92 -0.46 5.72
N ALA A 258 9.34 -0.97 6.86
CA ALA A 258 10.38 -2.00 6.92
C ALA A 258 9.92 -3.37 6.40
N LEU A 259 8.64 -3.70 6.56
CA LEU A 259 8.09 -5.01 6.21
C LEU A 259 7.42 -4.97 4.84
N PRO A 260 7.86 -5.79 3.87
CA PRO A 260 7.23 -5.84 2.57
C PRO A 260 5.85 -6.48 2.64
N GLY A 261 4.95 -6.01 1.79
CA GLY A 261 3.63 -6.59 1.59
C GLY A 261 3.56 -7.56 0.43
N LYS A 262 2.40 -8.23 0.31
CA LYS A 262 2.07 -9.11 -0.80
C LYS A 262 0.70 -8.75 -1.36
N VAL A 263 0.58 -8.68 -2.69
CA VAL A 263 -0.72 -8.52 -3.35
C VAL A 263 -1.54 -9.79 -3.09
N ASN A 264 -2.74 -9.61 -2.53
CA ASN A 264 -3.66 -10.71 -2.25
C ASN A 264 -4.94 -10.63 -3.07
N PHE A 265 -5.28 -9.44 -3.59
CA PHE A 265 -6.52 -9.23 -4.31
C PHE A 265 -6.34 -8.21 -5.43
N SER A 266 -6.97 -8.44 -6.56
CA SER A 266 -7.18 -7.49 -7.65
C SER A 266 -8.65 -7.59 -8.03
N ASP A 267 -9.34 -6.46 -8.04
CA ASP A 267 -10.76 -6.42 -8.41
C ASP A 267 -10.94 -6.92 -9.85
N VAL A 268 -12.12 -7.49 -10.10
CA VAL A 268 -12.54 -7.95 -11.43
C VAL A 268 -13.27 -6.86 -12.21
N THR A 269 -13.60 -5.76 -11.53
CA THR A 269 -14.32 -4.61 -12.10
C THR A 269 -13.41 -3.41 -12.24
N VAL A 270 -13.54 -2.69 -13.36
CA VAL A 270 -12.91 -1.40 -13.59
C VAL A 270 -13.87 -0.30 -13.12
N ASN A 271 -13.41 0.62 -12.31
CA ASN A 271 -14.17 1.81 -11.95
C ASN A 271 -14.29 2.71 -13.18
N SER A 272 -15.49 2.82 -13.74
CA SER A 272 -15.76 3.58 -14.99
C SER A 272 -15.56 5.10 -14.86
N GLY A 273 -15.50 5.63 -13.63
CA GLY A 273 -15.26 7.07 -13.41
C GLY A 273 -13.79 7.46 -13.43
N THR A 274 -12.88 6.51 -13.15
CA THR A 274 -11.44 6.75 -13.02
C THR A 274 -10.58 5.82 -13.88
N ASP A 275 -11.17 4.88 -14.60
CA ASP A 275 -10.50 3.82 -15.38
C ASP A 275 -9.43 3.07 -14.57
N THR A 276 -9.76 2.77 -13.29
CA THR A 276 -8.85 2.09 -12.38
C THR A 276 -9.43 0.78 -11.86
N VAL A 277 -8.54 -0.17 -11.60
CA VAL A 277 -8.81 -1.43 -10.90
C VAL A 277 -8.30 -1.30 -9.48
N LEU A 278 -9.10 -1.69 -8.48
CA LEU A 278 -8.66 -1.71 -7.10
C LEU A 278 -7.77 -2.92 -6.85
N ILE A 279 -6.56 -2.66 -6.39
CA ILE A 279 -5.62 -3.68 -5.95
C ILE A 279 -5.46 -3.59 -4.44
N ARG A 280 -5.32 -4.74 -3.79
CA ARG A 280 -5.11 -4.84 -2.36
C ARG A 280 -3.88 -5.68 -2.05
N ALA A 281 -3.03 -5.16 -1.18
CA ALA A 281 -1.87 -5.86 -0.64
C ALA A 281 -1.98 -5.99 0.88
N VAL A 282 -1.49 -7.10 1.43
CA VAL A 282 -1.45 -7.36 2.87
C VAL A 282 -0.05 -7.08 3.39
N PHE A 283 0.01 -6.40 4.53
CA PHE A 283 1.25 -6.03 5.22
C PHE A 283 1.19 -6.50 6.68
N PRO A 284 2.23 -7.16 7.19
CA PRO A 284 2.38 -7.35 8.64
C PRO A 284 2.50 -5.98 9.32
N ASN A 285 1.89 -5.82 10.50
CA ASN A 285 1.90 -4.55 11.22
C ASN A 285 2.07 -4.74 12.75
N PRO A 286 3.11 -5.47 13.19
CA PRO A 286 3.30 -5.79 14.61
C PRO A 286 3.47 -4.55 15.50
N ASP A 287 4.09 -3.49 14.97
CA ASP A 287 4.34 -2.24 15.70
C ASP A 287 3.16 -1.24 15.66
N GLY A 288 2.06 -1.58 14.96
CA GLY A 288 0.88 -0.72 14.85
C GLY A 288 1.12 0.61 14.13
N LEU A 289 2.17 0.72 13.30
CA LEU A 289 2.50 1.94 12.56
C LEU A 289 1.45 2.28 11.49
N LEU A 290 0.89 1.25 10.87
CA LEU A 290 -0.22 1.41 9.93
C LEU A 290 -1.53 1.49 10.71
N ARG A 291 -2.30 2.56 10.47
CA ARG A 291 -3.62 2.76 11.09
C ARG A 291 -4.70 2.73 10.02
N ASP A 292 -5.88 2.28 10.41
CA ASP A 292 -7.06 2.31 9.54
C ASP A 292 -7.31 3.72 9.00
N GLY A 293 -7.43 3.85 7.66
CA GLY A 293 -7.59 5.13 6.96
C GLY A 293 -6.31 5.89 6.63
N SER A 294 -5.11 5.45 7.09
CA SER A 294 -3.84 6.13 6.80
C SER A 294 -3.55 6.18 5.31
N LEU A 295 -3.10 7.35 4.83
CA LEU A 295 -2.60 7.53 3.48
C LEU A 295 -1.17 6.99 3.39
N VAL A 296 -0.90 6.22 2.33
CA VAL A 296 0.40 5.58 2.10
C VAL A 296 0.72 5.59 0.60
N SER A 297 2.01 5.51 0.26
CA SER A 297 2.45 5.32 -1.11
C SER A 297 2.96 3.88 -1.28
N VAL A 298 2.44 3.20 -2.29
CA VAL A 298 2.78 1.81 -2.62
C VAL A 298 3.70 1.81 -3.82
N GLU A 299 4.84 1.15 -3.72
CA GLU A 299 5.73 0.90 -4.85
C GLU A 299 5.63 -0.58 -5.24
N LEU A 300 5.10 -0.81 -6.43
CA LEU A 300 5.12 -2.12 -7.07
C LEU A 300 6.39 -2.23 -7.91
N THR A 301 7.18 -3.23 -7.63
CA THR A 301 8.33 -3.60 -8.45
C THR A 301 7.93 -4.86 -9.23
N GLY A 302 7.82 -4.75 -10.54
CA GLY A 302 7.34 -5.86 -11.35
C GLY A 302 8.00 -5.94 -12.71
N GLY A 303 7.85 -7.09 -13.36
CA GLY A 303 8.44 -7.39 -14.66
C GLY A 303 9.80 -8.06 -14.54
N ARG A 304 10.18 -8.75 -15.60
CA ARG A 304 11.57 -9.23 -15.76
C ARG A 304 12.47 -8.02 -15.83
N PRO A 305 13.65 -8.05 -15.18
CA PRO A 305 14.63 -7.00 -15.39
C PRO A 305 14.95 -6.92 -16.88
N ASP A 306 14.67 -5.79 -17.50
CA ASP A 306 15.04 -5.55 -18.88
C ASP A 306 16.48 -5.07 -18.92
N PRO A 307 17.36 -5.67 -19.75
CA PRO A 307 18.68 -5.13 -19.98
C PRO A 307 18.53 -3.83 -20.77
N VAL A 308 18.86 -2.73 -20.13
CA VAL A 308 18.83 -1.39 -20.74
C VAL A 308 20.24 -0.83 -20.79
N LEU A 309 20.58 -0.13 -21.86
CA LEU A 309 21.86 0.54 -21.95
C LEU A 309 21.82 1.85 -21.15
N ALA A 310 22.77 2.01 -20.24
CA ALA A 310 22.83 3.17 -19.36
C ALA A 310 24.20 3.86 -19.44
N VAL A 311 24.18 5.16 -19.35
CA VAL A 311 25.38 6.01 -19.22
C VAL A 311 25.22 6.96 -18.06
N PRO A 312 26.30 7.41 -17.40
CA PRO A 312 26.19 8.44 -16.36
C PRO A 312 25.50 9.71 -16.90
N GLN A 313 24.52 10.23 -16.15
CA GLN A 313 23.73 11.40 -16.56
C GLN A 313 24.61 12.61 -16.96
N GLN A 314 25.75 12.78 -16.34
CA GLN A 314 26.71 13.86 -16.61
C GLN A 314 27.32 13.77 -18.02
N ALA A 315 27.32 12.61 -18.67
CA ALA A 315 27.80 12.45 -20.06
C ALA A 315 26.80 13.00 -21.08
N VAL A 316 25.54 13.16 -20.72
CA VAL A 316 24.47 13.57 -21.63
C VAL A 316 24.46 15.07 -21.75
N GLN A 317 24.60 15.56 -22.98
CA GLN A 317 24.51 16.97 -23.35
C GLN A 317 23.23 17.22 -24.13
N ARG A 318 22.78 18.47 -24.17
CA ARG A 318 21.63 18.89 -24.98
C ARG A 318 21.96 20.13 -25.81
N ASP A 319 21.52 20.12 -27.05
CA ASP A 319 21.53 21.28 -27.92
C ASP A 319 20.13 21.56 -28.48
N LEU A 320 20.03 22.47 -29.44
CA LEU A 320 18.75 22.85 -30.07
C LEU A 320 18.06 21.70 -30.83
N THR A 321 18.79 20.65 -31.18
CA THR A 321 18.31 19.50 -31.95
C THR A 321 18.04 18.27 -31.11
N GLY A 322 18.38 18.27 -29.80
CA GLY A 322 18.08 17.18 -28.87
C GLY A 322 19.28 16.71 -28.02
N PRO A 323 19.13 15.60 -27.31
CA PRO A 323 20.20 15.02 -26.49
C PRO A 323 21.27 14.35 -27.35
N TYR A 324 22.53 14.47 -26.90
CA TYR A 324 23.68 13.82 -27.53
C TYR A 324 24.74 13.46 -26.48
N VAL A 325 25.65 12.60 -26.85
CA VAL A 325 26.87 12.25 -26.08
C VAL A 325 28.09 12.43 -26.97
N LEU A 326 29.25 12.59 -26.31
CA LEU A 326 30.54 12.55 -26.98
C LEU A 326 31.15 11.17 -26.74
N VAL A 327 31.30 10.39 -27.81
CA VAL A 327 31.88 9.04 -27.80
C VAL A 327 33.35 9.15 -28.20
N VAL A 328 34.23 8.38 -27.55
CA VAL A 328 35.64 8.27 -27.91
C VAL A 328 35.89 6.90 -28.55
N ASP A 329 36.34 6.92 -29.81
CA ASP A 329 36.65 5.70 -30.54
C ASP A 329 37.95 5.00 -30.06
N ALA A 330 38.32 3.88 -30.66
CA ALA A 330 39.53 3.17 -30.36
C ALA A 330 40.82 3.94 -30.69
N ALA A 331 40.75 4.92 -31.62
CA ALA A 331 41.84 5.80 -32.00
C ALA A 331 41.97 7.05 -31.13
N GLY A 332 41.06 7.24 -30.15
CA GLY A 332 41.01 8.41 -29.28
C GLY A 332 40.32 9.63 -29.91
N VAL A 333 39.57 9.48 -31.01
CA VAL A 333 38.90 10.55 -31.69
C VAL A 333 37.48 10.71 -31.12
N VAL A 334 37.09 11.98 -30.87
CA VAL A 334 35.78 12.32 -30.34
C VAL A 334 34.74 12.40 -31.45
N GLU A 335 33.63 11.66 -31.29
CA GLU A 335 32.48 11.70 -32.17
C GLU A 335 31.25 12.24 -31.37
N GLN A 336 30.52 13.19 -31.94
CA GLN A 336 29.23 13.60 -31.40
C GLN A 336 28.14 12.67 -31.93
N ARG A 337 27.46 11.95 -31.01
CA ARG A 337 26.43 11.00 -31.39
C ARG A 337 25.10 11.34 -30.76
N ARG A 338 24.06 11.40 -31.56
CA ARG A 338 22.67 11.60 -31.09
C ARG A 338 22.17 10.35 -30.42
N ILE A 339 21.47 10.56 -29.33
CA ILE A 339 20.85 9.48 -28.54
C ILE A 339 19.40 9.78 -28.27
N ASP A 340 18.58 8.73 -28.19
CA ASP A 340 17.24 8.82 -27.65
C ASP A 340 17.27 8.43 -26.19
N LEU A 341 16.85 9.36 -25.32
CA LEU A 341 16.74 9.11 -23.90
C LEU A 341 15.35 8.61 -23.56
N GLU A 342 15.28 7.49 -22.88
CA GLU A 342 14.03 6.98 -22.33
C GLU A 342 13.72 7.66 -20.98
N ARG A 343 14.65 7.60 -20.04
CA ARG A 343 14.51 8.16 -18.68
C ARG A 343 15.86 8.31 -18.00
N VAL A 344 15.86 9.01 -16.87
CA VAL A 344 17.00 9.10 -15.95
C VAL A 344 16.63 8.46 -14.63
N THR A 345 17.48 7.57 -14.12
CA THR A 345 17.26 6.89 -12.85
C THR A 345 18.58 6.61 -12.14
N GLY A 346 18.62 6.81 -10.82
CA GLY A 346 19.82 6.52 -10.01
C GLY A 346 21.10 7.21 -10.45
N GLY A 347 21.02 8.40 -11.08
CA GLY A 347 22.18 9.12 -11.61
C GLY A 347 22.65 8.62 -12.99
N ASN A 348 21.96 7.64 -13.59
CA ASN A 348 22.23 7.12 -14.92
C ASN A 348 21.09 7.52 -15.88
N ALA A 349 21.46 7.81 -17.12
CA ALA A 349 20.56 8.06 -18.23
C ALA A 349 20.39 6.76 -19.04
N VAL A 350 19.16 6.29 -19.14
CA VAL A 350 18.79 5.11 -19.94
C VAL A 350 18.66 5.54 -21.39
N VAL A 351 19.40 4.88 -22.29
CA VAL A 351 19.46 5.17 -23.71
C VAL A 351 18.66 4.12 -24.48
N ALA A 352 17.59 4.57 -25.16
CA ALA A 352 16.77 3.71 -26.01
C ALA A 352 17.44 3.38 -27.35
N SER A 353 18.19 4.34 -27.93
CA SER A 353 18.89 4.16 -29.20
C SER A 353 20.05 5.13 -29.35
N GLY A 354 21.00 4.81 -30.24
CA GLY A 354 22.11 5.69 -30.60
C GLY A 354 23.45 5.33 -29.97
N LEU A 355 23.52 4.34 -29.02
CA LEU A 355 24.74 3.81 -28.42
C LEU A 355 24.76 2.29 -28.44
N SER A 356 25.95 1.71 -28.33
CA SER A 356 26.19 0.29 -28.16
C SER A 356 26.88 0.01 -26.82
N ALA A 357 26.67 -1.19 -26.27
CA ALA A 357 27.33 -1.61 -25.06
C ALA A 357 28.86 -1.59 -25.21
N GLY A 358 29.56 -1.07 -24.19
CA GLY A 358 31.02 -0.95 -24.18
C GLY A 358 31.56 0.30 -24.86
N GLU A 359 30.78 1.14 -25.53
CA GLU A 359 31.23 2.43 -26.07
C GLU A 359 31.60 3.40 -24.96
N ARG A 360 32.69 4.13 -25.13
CA ARG A 360 33.22 5.05 -24.12
C ARG A 360 32.64 6.44 -24.33
N VAL A 361 31.87 6.93 -23.35
CA VAL A 361 31.28 8.27 -23.36
C VAL A 361 32.04 9.21 -22.43
N ILE A 362 32.24 10.46 -22.82
CA ILE A 362 32.95 11.45 -22.02
C ILE A 362 32.04 11.93 -20.89
N THR A 363 32.52 11.78 -19.64
CA THR A 363 31.85 12.23 -18.43
C THR A 363 32.42 13.54 -17.88
N GLU A 364 33.75 13.73 -18.01
CA GLU A 364 34.39 14.96 -17.56
C GLU A 364 35.33 15.49 -18.63
N GLY A 365 35.53 16.81 -18.63
CA GLY A 365 36.37 17.48 -19.64
C GLY A 365 35.63 17.75 -20.96
N ILE A 366 34.30 17.65 -21.00
CA ILE A 366 33.43 17.85 -22.17
C ILE A 366 33.75 19.16 -22.91
N ASN A 367 34.03 20.26 -22.16
CA ASN A 367 34.34 21.58 -22.74
C ASN A 367 35.68 21.60 -23.51
N LYS A 368 36.54 20.61 -23.30
CA LYS A 368 37.86 20.46 -23.97
C LYS A 368 37.77 19.53 -25.17
N ALA A 369 36.72 18.69 -25.23
CA ALA A 369 36.50 17.73 -26.28
C ALA A 369 35.68 18.34 -27.40
N ARG A 370 36.23 18.46 -28.61
CA ARG A 370 35.52 18.91 -29.80
C ARG A 370 35.32 17.73 -30.76
N PRO A 371 34.20 17.61 -31.41
CA PRO A 371 34.00 16.58 -32.42
C PRO A 371 35.11 16.59 -33.47
N GLY A 372 35.74 15.44 -33.76
CA GLY A 372 36.87 15.29 -34.65
C GLY A 372 38.24 15.51 -34.01
N ALA A 373 38.31 15.93 -32.76
CA ALA A 373 39.62 16.12 -32.04
C ALA A 373 40.06 14.81 -31.38
N THR A 374 41.37 14.61 -31.30
CA THR A 374 41.95 13.48 -30.55
C THR A 374 42.04 13.86 -29.06
N VAL A 375 41.65 12.99 -28.16
CA VAL A 375 41.72 13.19 -26.71
C VAL A 375 42.47 12.03 -26.04
N ASN A 376 43.02 12.31 -24.87
CA ASN A 376 43.60 11.28 -24.00
C ASN A 376 42.50 10.89 -22.99
N ALA A 377 41.90 9.70 -23.19
CA ALA A 377 40.76 9.20 -22.40
C ALA A 377 41.28 8.35 -21.22
N ALA A 378 40.99 8.75 -20.00
CA ALA A 378 41.16 7.94 -18.79
C ALA A 378 39.78 7.36 -18.37
N LEU A 379 39.76 6.13 -17.92
CA LEU A 379 38.50 5.51 -17.40
C LEU A 379 38.12 6.15 -16.05
N ALA A 380 36.83 6.37 -15.86
CA ALA A 380 36.32 6.82 -14.57
C ALA A 380 36.59 5.73 -13.52
N GLY A 381 37.38 6.07 -12.47
CA GLY A 381 37.75 5.13 -11.38
C GLY A 381 39.23 4.73 -11.32
N GLU A 382 40.07 5.15 -12.26
CA GLU A 382 41.53 4.91 -12.24
C GLU A 382 42.36 6.15 -11.85
N GLY A 383 41.76 7.11 -11.11
CA GLY A 383 42.43 8.36 -10.68
C GLY A 383 42.55 8.46 -9.17
#